data_cd8dcf6e7345bfcde785c404651c2167
#
_entry.id   cd8dcf6e7345bfcde785c404651c2167
#
_cell.length_a   1.000
_cell.length_b   1.000
_cell.length_c   1.000
_cell.angle_alpha   90.00
_cell.angle_beta   90.00
_cell.angle_gamma   90.00
#
_symmetry.space_group_name_H-M   'P 1'
#
loop_
_entity.id
_entity.type
_entity.pdbx_description
1 polymer ?
#
loop_
_entity_poly.entity_id
_entity_poly.type
_entity_poly.pdbx_seq_one_letter_code
_entity_poly.pdbx_strand_id
1 'polypeptide(L)'
;MNKGFEAAVELILKHEGGYVNHPDDPGGETKYGIAKRSYPDVDIEKLSESDAKRIYKEDFWNKVRGDQMHPAVALMVFDTAVNMGISRAGKFLQEVVNANPIDGIIGSGTLQNVNNACENAVEFVLESYASKRLDWYKKLSTFETFGKGWTRRVEETLEAAKELV
;
A
#
# COMPACT_ATOMS: atom_id res chain seq x y z
N MET A 1 0.75 10.58 16.72
CA MET A 1 0.37 9.92 15.45
C MET A 1 1.55 9.99 14.48
N ASN A 2 1.83 8.91 13.78
CA ASN A 2 2.95 8.86 12.85
C ASN A 2 2.67 9.69 11.61
N LYS A 3 3.55 10.64 11.28
CA LYS A 3 3.40 11.50 10.10
C LYS A 3 3.34 10.69 8.80
N GLY A 4 4.02 9.54 8.78
CA GLY A 4 4.00 8.65 7.64
C GLY A 4 2.59 8.08 7.37
N PHE A 5 1.88 7.66 8.41
CA PHE A 5 0.53 7.14 8.26
C PHE A 5 -0.44 8.21 7.75
N GLU A 6 -0.36 9.43 8.29
CA GLU A 6 -1.24 10.52 7.85
C GLU A 6 -1.07 10.80 6.36
N ALA A 7 0.17 10.93 5.88
CA ALA A 7 0.44 11.15 4.48
C ALA A 7 -0.03 9.97 3.63
N ALA A 8 0.23 8.75 4.09
CA ALA A 8 -0.10 7.53 3.37
C ALA A 8 -1.61 7.34 3.23
N VAL A 9 -2.37 7.53 4.30
CA VAL A 9 -3.82 7.33 4.27
C VAL A 9 -4.53 8.42 3.48
N GLU A 10 -4.04 9.65 3.51
CA GLU A 10 -4.58 10.72 2.67
C GLU A 10 -4.44 10.38 1.18
N LEU A 11 -3.30 9.83 0.80
CA LEU A 11 -3.07 9.38 -0.58
C LEU A 11 -4.01 8.24 -0.97
N ILE A 12 -4.22 7.27 -0.07
CA ILE A 12 -5.17 6.16 -0.30
C ILE A 12 -6.58 6.69 -0.51
N LEU A 13 -7.03 7.60 0.33
CA LEU A 13 -8.38 8.16 0.21
C LEU A 13 -8.56 8.93 -1.10
N LYS A 14 -7.51 9.59 -1.56
CA LYS A 14 -7.51 10.27 -2.86
C LYS A 14 -7.63 9.27 -4.01
N HIS A 15 -6.89 8.16 -3.95
CA HIS A 15 -6.90 7.13 -5.00
C HIS A 15 -8.22 6.35 -5.04
N GLU A 16 -8.79 6.03 -3.87
CA GLU A 16 -9.93 5.11 -3.79
C GLU A 16 -11.29 5.78 -3.92
N GLY A 17 -11.39 7.09 -3.69
CA GLY A 17 -12.59 7.87 -3.96
C GLY A 17 -13.76 7.66 -2.99
N GLY A 18 -14.97 8.03 -3.46
CA GLY A 18 -16.17 8.07 -2.64
C GLY A 18 -17.01 6.79 -2.65
N TYR A 19 -18.31 6.96 -2.35
CA TYR A 19 -19.25 5.85 -2.29
C TYR A 19 -19.65 5.38 -3.70
N VAL A 20 -19.60 4.07 -3.91
CA VAL A 20 -20.01 3.42 -5.14
C VAL A 20 -20.82 2.17 -4.81
N ASN A 21 -21.95 1.98 -5.46
CA ASN A 21 -22.75 0.76 -5.35
C ASN A 21 -23.23 0.34 -6.74
N HIS A 22 -22.50 -0.58 -7.35
CA HIS A 22 -22.87 -1.15 -8.65
C HIS A 22 -23.54 -2.50 -8.41
N PRO A 23 -24.82 -2.68 -8.83
CA PRO A 23 -25.54 -3.94 -8.64
C PRO A 23 -24.85 -5.15 -9.27
N ASP A 24 -24.10 -4.93 -10.35
CA ASP A 24 -23.40 -5.98 -11.08
C ASP A 24 -21.97 -6.23 -10.59
N ASP A 25 -21.49 -5.44 -9.60
CA ASP A 25 -20.17 -5.60 -9.05
C ASP A 25 -20.18 -6.68 -7.96
N PRO A 26 -19.38 -7.76 -8.12
CA PRO A 26 -19.30 -8.81 -7.10
C PRO A 26 -18.82 -8.31 -5.74
N GLY A 27 -18.09 -7.18 -5.71
CA GLY A 27 -17.63 -6.54 -4.45
C GLY A 27 -18.75 -5.81 -3.71
N GLY A 28 -19.85 -5.47 -4.39
CA GLY A 28 -20.96 -4.72 -3.83
C GLY A 28 -20.60 -3.27 -3.55
N GLU A 29 -21.13 -2.73 -2.44
CA GLU A 29 -20.86 -1.37 -2.03
C GLU A 29 -19.39 -1.13 -1.65
N THR A 30 -18.84 0.01 -2.04
CA THR A 30 -17.53 0.47 -1.59
C THR A 30 -17.61 1.94 -1.19
N LYS A 31 -16.84 2.31 -0.20
CA LYS A 31 -16.66 3.70 0.21
C LYS A 31 -15.25 3.88 0.76
N TYR A 32 -14.55 4.90 0.28
CA TYR A 32 -13.14 5.12 0.62
C TYR A 32 -12.26 3.88 0.37
N GLY A 33 -12.64 3.04 -0.60
CA GLY A 33 -11.95 1.79 -0.89
C GLY A 33 -12.30 0.61 0.02
N ILE A 34 -13.18 0.82 1.00
CA ILE A 34 -13.64 -0.24 1.91
C ILE A 34 -14.85 -0.92 1.29
N ALA A 35 -14.72 -2.22 0.99
CA ALA A 35 -15.74 -2.99 0.29
C ALA A 35 -16.60 -3.81 1.26
N LYS A 36 -17.90 -3.83 1.01
CA LYS A 36 -18.85 -4.65 1.78
C LYS A 36 -18.46 -6.12 1.78
N ARG A 37 -17.93 -6.60 0.68
CA ARG A 37 -17.46 -7.98 0.54
C ARG A 37 -16.41 -8.35 1.58
N SER A 38 -15.48 -7.43 1.86
CA SER A 38 -14.41 -7.64 2.83
C SER A 38 -14.83 -7.30 4.26
N TYR A 39 -15.85 -6.46 4.42
CA TYR A 39 -16.34 -5.99 5.71
C TYR A 39 -17.87 -6.13 5.78
N PRO A 40 -18.39 -7.38 5.82
CA PRO A 40 -19.84 -7.62 5.74
C PRO A 40 -20.62 -7.05 6.91
N ASP A 41 -20.00 -6.84 8.06
CA ASP A 41 -20.65 -6.31 9.26
C ASP A 41 -20.62 -4.78 9.33
N VAL A 42 -19.97 -4.11 8.38
CA VAL A 42 -19.85 -2.64 8.35
C VAL A 42 -20.95 -2.06 7.47
N ASP A 43 -21.60 -0.99 7.96
CA ASP A 43 -22.51 -0.18 7.16
C ASP A 43 -21.69 0.73 6.26
N ILE A 44 -21.44 0.28 5.03
CA ILE A 44 -20.57 0.97 4.07
C ILE A 44 -21.09 2.37 3.73
N GLU A 45 -22.39 2.51 3.53
CA GLU A 45 -22.99 3.80 3.18
C GLU A 45 -22.75 4.87 4.26
N LYS A 46 -22.80 4.46 5.52
CA LYS A 46 -22.61 5.35 6.67
C LYS A 46 -21.17 5.47 7.17
N LEU A 47 -20.25 4.75 6.52
CA LEU A 47 -18.85 4.77 6.91
C LEU A 47 -18.29 6.19 6.85
N SER A 48 -17.72 6.67 7.94
CA SER A 48 -17.07 7.97 7.98
C SER A 48 -15.62 7.86 7.50
N GLU A 49 -15.04 8.98 7.11
CA GLU A 49 -13.61 9.04 6.77
C GLU A 49 -12.74 8.57 7.94
N SER A 50 -13.11 8.97 9.16
CA SER A 50 -12.40 8.55 10.38
C SER A 50 -12.45 7.02 10.57
N ASP A 51 -13.60 6.42 10.31
CA ASP A 51 -13.75 4.96 10.39
C ASP A 51 -12.88 4.25 9.34
N ALA A 52 -12.85 4.80 8.13
CA ALA A 52 -12.01 4.25 7.06
C ALA A 52 -10.52 4.32 7.43
N LYS A 53 -10.08 5.44 7.96
CA LYS A 53 -8.70 5.60 8.43
C LYS A 53 -8.32 4.59 9.51
N ARG A 54 -9.24 4.32 10.44
CA ARG A 54 -9.02 3.32 11.49
C ARG A 54 -8.85 1.92 10.90
N ILE A 55 -9.71 1.55 9.94
CA ILE A 55 -9.61 0.26 9.25
C ILE A 55 -8.27 0.13 8.54
N TYR A 56 -7.86 1.16 7.79
CA TYR A 56 -6.58 1.14 7.09
C TYR A 56 -5.40 1.03 8.05
N LYS A 57 -5.48 1.68 9.20
CA LYS A 57 -4.43 1.58 10.21
C LYS A 57 -4.34 0.18 10.80
N GLU A 58 -5.46 -0.37 11.26
CA GLU A 58 -5.48 -1.67 11.93
C GLU A 58 -5.19 -2.85 11.00
N ASP A 59 -5.78 -2.81 9.79
CA ASP A 59 -5.76 -3.97 8.90
C ASP A 59 -4.63 -3.94 7.86
N PHE A 60 -4.01 -2.79 7.64
CA PHE A 60 -2.94 -2.65 6.64
C PHE A 60 -1.66 -2.04 7.21
N TRP A 61 -1.73 -0.81 7.74
CA TRP A 61 -0.54 -0.12 8.22
C TRP A 61 0.18 -0.87 9.33
N ASN A 62 -0.57 -1.33 10.32
CA ASN A 62 0.02 -2.08 11.44
C ASN A 62 0.52 -3.44 10.98
N LYS A 63 -0.15 -4.06 10.02
CA LYS A 63 0.26 -5.36 9.49
C LYS A 63 1.58 -5.30 8.73
N VAL A 64 1.85 -4.21 8.03
CA VAL A 64 3.13 -4.00 7.36
C VAL A 64 4.16 -3.33 8.27
N ARG A 65 3.80 -3.07 9.51
CA ARG A 65 4.66 -2.42 10.51
C ARG A 65 5.18 -1.07 10.07
N GLY A 66 4.28 -0.25 9.54
CA GLY A 66 4.62 1.06 8.99
C GLY A 66 5.31 1.99 9.98
N ASP A 67 4.95 1.94 11.27
CA ASP A 67 5.55 2.79 12.30
C ASP A 67 7.01 2.44 12.59
N GLN A 68 7.46 1.26 12.16
CA GLN A 68 8.79 0.74 12.49
C GLN A 68 9.81 0.87 11.36
N MET A 69 9.44 1.53 10.26
CA MET A 69 10.33 1.76 9.14
C MET A 69 10.31 3.23 8.70
N HIS A 70 11.23 3.60 7.83
CA HIS A 70 11.28 4.97 7.29
C HIS A 70 9.91 5.35 6.69
N PRO A 71 9.35 6.53 7.01
CA PRO A 71 8.02 6.92 6.55
C PRO A 71 7.82 6.83 5.05
N ALA A 72 8.83 7.16 4.26
CA ALA A 72 8.76 7.09 2.81
C ALA A 72 8.57 5.65 2.33
N VAL A 73 9.33 4.72 2.88
CA VAL A 73 9.23 3.30 2.55
C VAL A 73 7.89 2.74 3.03
N ALA A 74 7.49 3.12 4.25
CA ALA A 74 6.21 2.70 4.82
C ALA A 74 5.03 3.11 3.92
N LEU A 75 5.06 4.32 3.36
CA LEU A 75 4.03 4.79 2.44
C LEU A 75 3.94 3.91 1.20
N MET A 76 5.09 3.59 0.57
CA MET A 76 5.13 2.73 -0.61
C MET A 76 4.58 1.33 -0.33
N VAL A 77 5.01 0.74 0.79
CA VAL A 77 4.59 -0.62 1.17
C VAL A 77 3.11 -0.64 1.51
N PHE A 78 2.63 0.35 2.23
CA PHE A 78 1.23 0.47 2.61
C PHE A 78 0.31 0.61 1.39
N ASP A 79 0.63 1.51 0.46
CA ASP A 79 -0.16 1.68 -0.75
C ASP A 79 -0.22 0.38 -1.56
N THR A 80 0.91 -0.31 -1.66
CA THR A 80 0.97 -1.61 -2.34
C THR A 80 0.13 -2.65 -1.62
N ALA A 81 0.17 -2.68 -0.28
CA ALA A 81 -0.62 -3.62 0.51
C ALA A 81 -2.12 -3.41 0.31
N VAL A 82 -2.57 -2.16 0.26
CA VAL A 82 -3.97 -1.84 0.01
C VAL A 82 -4.39 -2.28 -1.40
N ASN A 83 -3.55 -2.04 -2.38
CA ASN A 83 -3.86 -2.32 -3.79
C ASN A 83 -3.67 -3.80 -4.16
N MET A 84 -2.65 -4.47 -3.63
CA MET A 84 -2.24 -5.81 -4.08
C MET A 84 -2.24 -6.87 -2.98
N GLY A 85 -2.47 -6.47 -1.73
CA GLY A 85 -2.43 -7.36 -0.58
C GLY A 85 -1.11 -7.27 0.19
N ILE A 86 -1.20 -7.59 1.48
CA ILE A 86 -0.09 -7.47 2.44
C ILE A 86 1.07 -8.38 2.07
N SER A 87 0.77 -9.61 1.69
CA SER A 87 1.80 -10.61 1.36
C SER A 87 2.66 -10.17 0.17
N ARG A 88 2.04 -9.71 -0.89
CA ARG A 88 2.76 -9.23 -2.09
C ARG A 88 3.61 -8.01 -1.78
N ALA A 89 3.04 -7.07 -1.03
CA ALA A 89 3.76 -5.87 -0.60
C ALA A 89 5.00 -6.22 0.22
N GLY A 90 4.87 -7.16 1.13
CA GLY A 90 5.98 -7.64 1.97
C GLY A 90 7.05 -8.35 1.16
N LYS A 91 6.66 -9.17 0.19
CA LYS A 91 7.62 -9.88 -0.67
C LYS A 91 8.45 -8.93 -1.52
N PHE A 92 7.83 -7.90 -2.09
CA PHE A 92 8.57 -6.87 -2.84
C PHE A 92 9.62 -6.20 -1.94
N LEU A 93 9.23 -5.84 -0.73
CA LEU A 93 10.14 -5.21 0.21
C LEU A 93 11.32 -6.12 0.55
N GLN A 94 11.04 -7.38 0.84
CA GLN A 94 12.08 -8.37 1.17
C GLN A 94 13.05 -8.57 0.03
N GLU A 95 12.56 -8.60 -1.22
CA GLU A 95 13.42 -8.70 -2.39
C GLU A 95 14.32 -7.48 -2.55
N VAL A 96 13.77 -6.28 -2.35
CA VAL A 96 14.52 -5.02 -2.49
C VAL A 96 15.65 -4.91 -1.46
N VAL A 97 15.40 -5.32 -0.22
CA VAL A 97 16.38 -5.19 0.87
C VAL A 97 17.16 -6.48 1.14
N ASN A 98 17.02 -7.48 0.29
CA ASN A 98 17.70 -8.78 0.38
C ASN A 98 17.44 -9.50 1.72
N ALA A 99 16.22 -9.40 2.22
CA ALA A 99 15.82 -10.14 3.41
C ALA A 99 15.55 -11.60 3.08
N ASN A 100 15.76 -12.47 4.04
CA ASN A 100 15.59 -13.91 3.88
C ASN A 100 14.93 -14.47 5.14
N PRO A 101 13.84 -15.26 5.04
CA PRO A 101 13.19 -15.70 3.79
C PRO A 101 12.30 -14.63 3.16
N ILE A 102 11.93 -14.84 1.89
CA ILE A 102 10.97 -13.99 1.19
C ILE A 102 9.59 -14.65 1.35
N ASP A 103 8.95 -14.37 2.47
CA ASP A 103 7.68 -14.97 2.86
C ASP A 103 6.50 -13.99 2.93
N GLY A 104 6.76 -12.71 2.74
CA GLY A 104 5.73 -11.67 2.80
C GLY A 104 5.40 -11.21 4.22
N ILE A 105 6.04 -11.78 5.21
CA ILE A 105 5.81 -11.43 6.62
C ILE A 105 6.92 -10.48 7.08
N ILE A 106 6.55 -9.24 7.36
CA ILE A 106 7.53 -8.23 7.78
C ILE A 106 7.78 -8.38 9.28
N GLY A 107 8.86 -9.07 9.61
CA GLY A 107 9.30 -9.28 10.98
C GLY A 107 10.53 -8.44 11.30
N SER A 108 11.14 -8.71 12.47
CA SER A 108 12.30 -7.95 12.94
C SER A 108 13.50 -8.03 11.99
N GLY A 109 13.72 -9.21 11.37
CA GLY A 109 14.82 -9.36 10.41
C GLY A 109 14.64 -8.52 9.16
N THR A 110 13.43 -8.53 8.59
CA THR A 110 13.11 -7.67 7.45
C THR A 110 13.27 -6.19 7.80
N LEU A 111 12.77 -5.77 8.96
CA LEU A 111 12.87 -4.40 9.42
C LEU A 111 14.33 -3.96 9.60
N GLN A 112 15.18 -4.83 10.10
CA GLN A 112 16.59 -4.53 10.25
C GLN A 112 17.23 -4.26 8.89
N ASN A 113 16.94 -5.09 7.89
CA ASN A 113 17.44 -4.90 6.53
C ASN A 113 16.91 -3.59 5.90
N VAL A 114 15.62 -3.29 6.12
CA VAL A 114 15.01 -2.04 5.64
C VAL A 114 15.74 -0.83 6.25
N ASN A 115 15.90 -0.84 7.55
CA ASN A 115 16.51 0.28 8.26
C ASN A 115 17.97 0.49 7.86
N ASN A 116 18.72 -0.60 7.69
CA ASN A 116 20.11 -0.53 7.21
C ASN A 116 20.17 0.03 5.78
N ALA A 117 19.29 -0.41 4.90
CA ALA A 117 19.25 0.10 3.52
C ALA A 117 18.88 1.59 3.49
N CYS A 118 17.95 2.02 4.33
CA CYS A 118 17.51 3.41 4.38
C CYS A 118 18.57 4.37 4.94
N GLU A 119 19.42 3.90 5.85
CA GLU A 119 20.51 4.72 6.37
C GLU A 119 21.46 5.19 5.25
N ASN A 120 21.63 4.37 4.22
CA ASN A 120 22.60 4.63 3.16
C ASN A 120 21.96 5.15 1.88
N ALA A 121 20.74 4.71 1.53
CA ALA A 121 20.19 4.97 0.19
C ALA A 121 18.65 4.84 0.16
N VAL A 122 17.94 5.66 0.92
CA VAL A 122 16.49 5.61 0.99
C VAL A 122 15.84 5.77 -0.39
N GLU A 123 16.34 6.71 -1.21
CA GLU A 123 15.78 6.93 -2.55
C GLU A 123 15.95 5.72 -3.46
N PHE A 124 17.10 5.03 -3.35
CA PHE A 124 17.33 3.79 -4.09
C PHE A 124 16.32 2.71 -3.68
N VAL A 125 16.01 2.59 -2.39
CA VAL A 125 14.99 1.65 -1.90
C VAL A 125 13.63 1.98 -2.51
N LEU A 126 13.24 3.25 -2.52
CA LEU A 126 11.96 3.69 -3.07
C LEU A 126 11.85 3.38 -4.56
N GLU A 127 12.86 3.71 -5.33
CA GLU A 127 12.85 3.49 -6.78
C GLU A 127 12.90 2.01 -7.13
N SER A 128 13.68 1.22 -6.39
CA SER A 128 13.74 -0.23 -6.58
C SER A 128 12.39 -0.88 -6.27
N TYR A 129 11.73 -0.43 -5.22
CA TYR A 129 10.40 -0.93 -4.85
C TYR A 129 9.37 -0.60 -5.93
N ALA A 130 9.35 0.64 -6.39
CA ALA A 130 8.45 1.07 -7.46
C ALA A 130 8.68 0.27 -8.74
N SER A 131 9.92 0.02 -9.11
CA SER A 131 10.28 -0.77 -10.28
C SER A 131 9.76 -2.20 -10.17
N LYS A 132 9.91 -2.85 -9.02
CA LYS A 132 9.38 -4.20 -8.81
C LYS A 132 7.87 -4.25 -8.93
N ARG A 133 7.19 -3.28 -8.37
CA ARG A 133 5.74 -3.19 -8.46
C ARG A 133 5.28 -3.02 -9.91
N LEU A 134 5.92 -2.14 -10.67
CA LEU A 134 5.62 -1.93 -12.09
C LEU A 134 5.88 -3.18 -12.92
N ASP A 135 7.00 -3.85 -12.69
CA ASP A 135 7.33 -5.09 -13.40
C ASP A 135 6.29 -6.18 -13.15
N TRP A 136 5.76 -6.25 -11.95
CA TRP A 136 4.69 -7.19 -11.63
C TRP A 136 3.43 -6.90 -12.44
N TYR A 137 2.99 -5.64 -12.50
CA TYR A 137 1.81 -5.26 -13.28
C TYR A 137 1.99 -5.60 -14.77
N LYS A 138 3.17 -5.35 -15.31
CA LYS A 138 3.45 -5.60 -16.74
C LYS A 138 3.31 -7.07 -17.12
N LYS A 139 3.43 -7.98 -16.16
CA LYS A 139 3.27 -9.43 -16.40
C LYS A 139 1.81 -9.87 -16.37
N LEU A 140 0.91 -9.03 -15.90
CA LEU A 140 -0.51 -9.39 -15.81
C LEU A 140 -1.17 -9.27 -17.17
N SER A 141 -2.09 -10.23 -17.48
CA SER A 141 -2.85 -10.24 -18.74
C SER A 141 -3.73 -9.00 -18.90
N THR A 142 -4.10 -8.37 -17.80
CA THR A 142 -4.96 -7.17 -17.78
C THR A 142 -4.18 -5.87 -17.92
N PHE A 143 -2.87 -5.92 -18.09
CA PHE A 143 -2.04 -4.72 -18.16
C PHE A 143 -2.45 -3.79 -19.32
N GLU A 144 -2.83 -4.34 -20.47
CA GLU A 144 -3.28 -3.51 -21.60
C GLU A 144 -4.48 -2.64 -21.23
N THR A 145 -5.39 -3.16 -20.41
CA THR A 145 -6.60 -2.44 -20.00
C THR A 145 -6.34 -1.45 -18.87
N PHE A 146 -5.58 -1.86 -17.86
CA PHE A 146 -5.44 -1.12 -16.60
C PHE A 146 -4.05 -0.52 -16.37
N GLY A 147 -3.10 -0.80 -17.26
CA GLY A 147 -1.70 -0.45 -17.04
C GLY A 147 -1.42 1.04 -16.88
N LYS A 148 -2.14 1.89 -17.61
CA LYS A 148 -1.97 3.34 -17.49
C LYS A 148 -2.35 3.84 -16.10
N GLY A 149 -3.46 3.36 -15.56
CA GLY A 149 -3.92 3.70 -14.21
C GLY A 149 -2.98 3.17 -13.13
N TRP A 150 -2.53 1.92 -13.27
CA TRP A 150 -1.57 1.32 -12.33
C TRP A 150 -0.25 2.06 -12.34
N THR A 151 0.28 2.39 -13.52
CA THR A 151 1.53 3.13 -13.66
C THR A 151 1.43 4.50 -13.02
N ARG A 152 0.33 5.21 -13.28
CA ARG A 152 0.08 6.52 -12.67
C ARG A 152 0.06 6.43 -11.14
N ARG A 153 -0.62 5.43 -10.60
CA ARG A 153 -0.69 5.23 -9.16
C ARG A 153 0.69 5.01 -8.54
N VAL A 154 1.52 4.17 -9.17
CA VAL A 154 2.88 3.92 -8.67
C VAL A 154 3.73 5.19 -8.74
N GLU A 155 3.66 5.94 -9.84
CA GLU A 155 4.41 7.18 -9.99
C GLU A 155 3.99 8.24 -8.97
N GLU A 156 2.69 8.42 -8.75
CA GLU A 156 2.17 9.36 -7.74
C GLU A 156 2.58 8.94 -6.32
N THR A 157 2.54 7.64 -6.04
CA THR A 157 2.95 7.10 -4.75
C THR A 157 4.44 7.30 -4.51
N LEU A 158 5.25 7.05 -5.52
CA LEU A 158 6.70 7.27 -5.44
C LEU A 158 7.03 8.74 -5.19
N GLU A 159 6.37 9.64 -5.90
CA GLU A 159 6.57 11.07 -5.73
C GLU A 159 6.19 11.53 -4.33
N ALA A 160 5.04 11.09 -3.83
CA ALA A 160 4.61 11.36 -2.46
C ALA A 160 5.60 10.82 -1.42
N ALA A 161 6.14 9.62 -1.65
CA ALA A 161 7.13 9.02 -0.77
C ALA A 161 8.43 9.84 -0.73
N LYS A 162 8.88 10.34 -1.89
CA LYS A 162 10.08 11.16 -1.96
C LYS A 162 9.95 12.47 -1.17
N GLU A 163 8.76 12.99 -1.02
CA GLU A 163 8.51 14.17 -0.18
C GLU A 163 8.74 13.90 1.31
N LEU A 164 8.77 12.64 1.73
CA LEU A 164 9.00 12.24 3.11
C LEU A 164 10.46 11.89 3.43
N VAL A 165 11.34 11.98 2.46
CA VAL A 165 12.77 11.70 2.62
C VAL A 165 13.49 12.81 3.39
#